data_966dfe9146eadacd776805359c2ce3b3
#
_entry.id   966dfe9146eadacd776805359c2ce3b3
#
_cell.length_a   1.000
_cell.length_b   1.000
_cell.length_c   1.000
_cell.angle_alpha   90.00
_cell.angle_beta   90.00
_cell.angle_gamma   90.00
#
_symmetry.space_group_name_H-M   'P 1'
#
loop_
_entity.id
_entity.type
_entity.pdbx_description
1 polymer ?
#
loop_
_entity_poly.entity_id
_entity_poly.type
_entity_poly.pdbx_seq_one_letter_code
_entity_poly.pdbx_strand_id
1 'polypeptide(L)'
;MLDALAEVALAQEFEDYEDYSKEDMVAELDGEVTSWFVEEISGSTENFRITSEERGGEGDGADMFIVFKIVSLKEEAEGYLEFSGRYSSWDSSEYYECYPVEPRQVTITQYFAI
;
A
#
# COMPACT_ATOMS: atom_id res chain seq x y z
N MET A 1 9.13 -7.46 0.19
CA MET A 1 8.36 -6.30 0.70
C MET A 1 6.95 -6.64 1.17
N LEU A 2 6.26 -7.55 0.48
CA LEU A 2 4.93 -7.98 0.91
C LEU A 2 4.94 -8.65 2.28
N ASP A 3 5.99 -9.38 2.61
CA ASP A 3 6.14 -10.00 3.92
C ASP A 3 6.21 -8.96 5.05
N ALA A 4 6.87 -7.83 4.81
CA ALA A 4 6.95 -6.73 5.76
C ALA A 4 5.58 -6.08 5.97
N LEU A 5 4.86 -5.83 4.87
CA LEU A 5 3.52 -5.28 4.92
C LEU A 5 2.56 -6.23 5.65
N ALA A 6 2.68 -7.53 5.37
CA ALA A 6 1.88 -8.55 6.02
C ALA A 6 2.13 -8.60 7.53
N GLU A 7 3.37 -8.50 7.95
CA GLU A 7 3.71 -8.50 9.37
C GLU A 7 3.06 -7.32 10.10
N VAL A 8 3.15 -6.13 9.54
CA VAL A 8 2.53 -4.93 10.14
C VAL A 8 1.01 -5.03 10.11
N ALA A 9 0.43 -5.51 9.02
CA ALA A 9 -1.01 -5.70 8.92
C ALA A 9 -1.54 -6.66 9.99
N LEU A 10 -0.85 -7.78 10.22
CA LEU A 10 -1.24 -8.74 11.26
C LEU A 10 -1.11 -8.14 12.65
N ALA A 11 -0.11 -7.29 12.87
CA ALA A 11 0.09 -6.63 14.16
C ALA A 11 -1.03 -5.64 14.50
N GLN A 12 -1.76 -5.17 13.50
CA GLN A 12 -2.90 -4.27 13.72
C GLN A 12 -4.17 -5.00 14.19
N GLU A 13 -4.15 -6.33 14.15
CA GLU A 13 -5.25 -7.16 14.66
C GLU A 13 -6.61 -6.86 14.02
N PHE A 14 -6.64 -6.78 12.70
CA PHE A 14 -7.91 -6.62 11.97
C PHE A 14 -8.83 -7.81 12.23
N GLU A 15 -10.07 -7.53 12.55
CA GLU A 15 -11.06 -8.54 12.93
C GLU A 15 -11.25 -9.63 11.89
N ASP A 16 -11.29 -9.26 10.60
CA ASP A 16 -11.49 -10.20 9.50
C ASP A 16 -10.30 -11.13 9.24
N TYR A 17 -9.17 -10.87 9.86
CA TYR A 17 -7.91 -11.57 9.60
C TYR A 17 -7.27 -12.17 10.85
N GLU A 18 -8.04 -12.36 11.90
CA GLU A 18 -7.54 -12.87 13.20
C GLU A 18 -6.85 -14.22 13.09
N ASP A 19 -7.33 -15.09 12.21
CA ASP A 19 -6.80 -16.44 12.05
C ASP A 19 -5.75 -16.56 10.95
N TYR A 20 -5.36 -15.46 10.34
CA TYR A 20 -4.41 -15.48 9.25
C TYR A 20 -2.98 -15.66 9.76
N SER A 21 -2.24 -16.56 9.11
CA SER A 21 -0.79 -16.63 9.26
C SER A 21 -0.15 -15.54 8.39
N LYS A 22 1.14 -15.33 8.57
CA LYS A 22 1.89 -14.39 7.73
C LYS A 22 1.82 -14.78 6.25
N GLU A 23 1.91 -16.08 5.96
CA GLU A 23 1.83 -16.61 4.59
C GLU A 23 0.44 -16.36 3.99
N ASP A 24 -0.60 -16.55 4.78
CA ASP A 24 -1.98 -16.26 4.35
C ASP A 24 -2.16 -14.79 4.03
N MET A 25 -1.59 -13.92 4.85
CA MET A 25 -1.68 -12.48 4.65
C MET A 25 -0.90 -12.03 3.40
N VAL A 26 0.27 -12.59 3.16
CA VAL A 26 1.04 -12.31 1.94
C VAL A 26 0.23 -12.70 0.71
N ALA A 27 -0.40 -13.87 0.74
CA ALA A 27 -1.24 -14.34 -0.37
C ALA A 27 -2.45 -13.43 -0.60
N GLU A 28 -3.06 -12.95 0.49
CA GLU A 28 -4.19 -12.01 0.40
C GLU A 28 -3.76 -10.69 -0.25
N LEU A 29 -2.64 -10.14 0.16
CA LEU A 29 -2.12 -8.87 -0.36
C LEU A 29 -1.62 -8.97 -1.80
N ASP A 30 -1.22 -10.15 -2.24
CA ASP A 30 -0.70 -10.38 -3.59
C ASP A 30 -1.80 -10.66 -4.62
N GLY A 31 -3.06 -10.71 -4.18
CA GLY A 31 -4.22 -10.95 -5.04
C GLY A 31 -5.13 -9.74 -5.11
N GLU A 32 -6.37 -9.99 -5.46
CA GLU A 32 -7.41 -8.98 -5.36
C GLU A 32 -7.71 -8.74 -3.89
N VAL A 33 -7.59 -7.49 -3.45
CA VAL A 33 -7.80 -7.14 -2.06
C VAL A 33 -8.63 -5.88 -1.95
N THR A 34 -9.55 -5.84 -0.99
CA THR A 34 -10.42 -4.68 -0.78
C THR A 34 -9.61 -3.45 -0.40
N SER A 35 -9.97 -2.32 -1.01
CA SER A 35 -9.22 -1.08 -0.82
C SER A 35 -9.24 -0.59 0.63
N TRP A 36 -10.37 -0.71 1.32
CA TRP A 36 -10.48 -0.21 2.70
C TRP A 36 -9.46 -0.89 3.63
N PHE A 37 -9.23 -2.19 3.42
CA PHE A 37 -8.26 -2.93 4.23
C PHE A 37 -6.84 -2.43 3.96
N VAL A 38 -6.45 -2.35 2.68
CA VAL A 38 -5.10 -1.91 2.30
C VAL A 38 -4.84 -0.50 2.82
N GLU A 39 -5.80 0.40 2.66
CA GLU A 39 -5.67 1.80 3.08
C GLU A 39 -5.51 1.98 4.58
N GLU A 40 -5.94 1.01 5.38
CA GLU A 40 -5.82 1.06 6.84
C GLU A 40 -4.50 0.49 7.36
N ILE A 41 -3.68 -0.11 6.50
CA ILE A 41 -2.41 -0.69 6.94
C ILE A 41 -1.41 0.43 7.24
N SER A 42 -0.99 0.54 8.49
CA SER A 42 0.02 1.49 8.91
C SER A 42 0.58 1.09 10.28
N GLY A 43 1.71 1.64 10.64
CA GLY A 43 2.29 1.41 11.96
C GLY A 43 3.64 0.72 11.89
N SER A 44 4.04 0.15 13.00
CA SER A 44 5.36 -0.49 13.11
C SER A 44 5.33 -1.71 14.00
N THR A 45 6.23 -2.63 13.70
CA THR A 45 6.59 -3.75 14.55
C THR A 45 8.03 -3.53 15.01
N GLU A 46 8.63 -4.51 15.68
CA GLU A 46 10.04 -4.44 16.00
C GLU A 46 10.95 -4.50 14.77
N ASN A 47 10.44 -5.02 13.65
CA ASN A 47 11.20 -5.25 12.43
C ASN A 47 10.97 -4.19 11.34
N PHE A 48 9.77 -3.65 11.24
CA PHE A 48 9.38 -2.81 10.12
C PHE A 48 8.51 -1.64 10.55
N ARG A 49 8.60 -0.56 9.75
CA ARG A 49 7.67 0.56 9.84
C ARG A 49 7.03 0.77 8.47
N ILE A 50 5.71 0.92 8.45
CA ILE A 50 4.93 1.13 7.23
C ILE A 50 4.20 2.45 7.33
N THR A 51 4.36 3.28 6.30
CA THR A 51 3.59 4.53 6.17
C THR A 51 3.07 4.64 4.74
N SER A 52 1.91 5.24 4.56
CA SER A 52 1.43 5.56 3.23
C SER A 52 1.99 6.92 2.83
N GLU A 53 2.63 6.99 1.67
CA GLU A 53 3.28 8.22 1.18
C GLU A 53 2.40 8.99 0.21
N GLU A 54 1.65 8.28 -0.63
CA GLU A 54 0.82 8.89 -1.64
C GLU A 54 -0.35 7.98 -1.97
N ARG A 55 -1.49 8.60 -2.26
CA ARG A 55 -2.67 7.86 -2.72
C ARG A 55 -3.49 8.78 -3.62
N GLY A 56 -4.25 8.20 -4.54
CA GLY A 56 -5.08 8.97 -5.44
C GLY A 56 -6.00 8.12 -6.29
N GLY A 57 -6.67 8.76 -7.24
CA GLY A 57 -7.55 8.08 -8.19
C GLY A 57 -8.89 7.66 -7.61
N GLU A 58 -9.47 8.44 -6.71
CA GLU A 58 -10.72 8.07 -6.03
C GLU A 58 -12.00 8.45 -6.78
N GLY A 59 -11.88 8.87 -8.04
CA GLY A 59 -13.04 9.16 -8.88
C GLY A 59 -13.65 7.89 -9.45
N ASP A 60 -14.99 7.82 -9.55
CA ASP A 60 -15.68 6.64 -10.08
C ASP A 60 -15.18 6.27 -11.47
N GLY A 61 -14.81 5.01 -11.66
CA GLY A 61 -14.21 4.51 -12.89
C GLY A 61 -12.75 4.90 -13.10
N ALA A 62 -12.17 5.67 -12.20
CA ALA A 62 -10.76 6.07 -12.28
C ALA A 62 -9.84 4.99 -11.73
N ASP A 63 -8.61 4.96 -12.21
CA ASP A 63 -7.56 4.14 -11.63
C ASP A 63 -7.19 4.73 -10.27
N MET A 64 -7.07 3.87 -9.28
CA MET A 64 -6.65 4.30 -7.94
C MET A 64 -5.34 3.64 -7.56
N PHE A 65 -4.60 4.30 -6.68
CA PHE A 65 -3.32 3.76 -6.22
C PHE A 65 -3.02 4.20 -4.79
N ILE A 66 -2.16 3.44 -4.14
CA ILE A 66 -1.56 3.81 -2.87
C ILE A 66 -0.11 3.34 -2.85
N VAL A 67 0.78 4.21 -2.38
CA VAL A 67 2.21 3.90 -2.26
C VAL A 67 2.57 3.84 -0.79
N PHE A 68 3.17 2.73 -0.39
CA PHE A 68 3.69 2.54 0.96
C PHE A 68 5.19 2.69 0.99
N LYS A 69 5.68 3.35 2.03
CA LYS A 69 7.09 3.32 2.39
C LYS A 69 7.28 2.23 3.43
N ILE A 70 8.20 1.33 3.17
CA ILE A 70 8.52 0.21 4.04
C ILE A 70 9.95 0.39 4.52
N VAL A 71 10.11 0.55 5.83
CA VAL A 71 11.42 0.73 6.45
C VAL A 71 11.76 -0.51 7.25
N SER A 72 12.90 -1.13 6.96
CA SER A 72 13.44 -2.21 7.77
C SER A 72 14.24 -1.58 8.91
N LEU A 73 13.77 -1.76 10.15
CA LEU A 73 14.39 -1.17 11.32
C LEU A 73 15.70 -1.87 11.71
N LYS A 74 15.86 -3.12 11.32
CA LYS A 74 17.07 -3.90 11.61
C LYS A 74 18.17 -3.67 10.59
N GLU A 75 17.81 -3.51 9.34
CA GLU A 75 18.76 -3.37 8.22
C GLU A 75 19.01 -1.92 7.83
N GLU A 76 18.26 -0.99 8.40
CA GLU A 76 18.31 0.45 8.07
C GLU A 76 18.11 0.69 6.57
N ALA A 77 17.26 -0.12 5.95
CA ALA A 77 16.95 -0.04 4.53
C ALA A 77 15.50 0.36 4.34
N GLU A 78 15.21 1.00 3.22
CA GLU A 78 13.84 1.38 2.89
C GLU A 78 13.49 0.99 1.45
N GLY A 79 12.20 0.79 1.22
CA GLY A 79 11.67 0.51 -0.10
C GLY A 79 10.26 1.02 -0.22
N TYR A 80 9.73 0.99 -1.41
CA TYR A 80 8.39 1.49 -1.71
C TYR A 80 7.62 0.44 -2.49
N LEU A 81 6.35 0.30 -2.14
CA LEU A 81 5.45 -0.68 -2.75
C LEU A 81 4.18 0.04 -3.16
N GLU A 82 3.78 -0.12 -4.41
CA GLU A 82 2.55 0.48 -4.91
C GLU A 82 1.49 -0.59 -5.12
N PHE A 83 0.28 -0.31 -4.64
CA PHE A 83 -0.92 -1.06 -4.99
C PHE A 83 -1.71 -0.23 -5.98
N SER A 84 -2.17 -0.85 -7.05
CA SER A 84 -3.03 -0.19 -8.02
C SER A 84 -4.29 -0.99 -8.28
N GLY A 85 -5.36 -0.28 -8.58
CA GLY A 85 -6.66 -0.89 -8.80
C GLY A 85 -7.63 0.09 -9.42
N ARG A 86 -8.90 -0.16 -9.24
CA ARG A 86 -9.96 0.65 -9.82
C ARG A 86 -11.00 1.02 -8.78
N TYR A 87 -11.33 2.29 -8.73
CA TYR A 87 -12.39 2.79 -7.87
C TYR A 87 -13.76 2.48 -8.47
N SER A 88 -14.68 2.01 -7.62
CA SER A 88 -16.09 1.82 -8.01
C SER A 88 -16.97 2.29 -6.87
N SER A 89 -17.96 3.14 -7.17
CA SER A 89 -18.95 3.57 -6.20
C SER A 89 -20.12 2.58 -6.08
N TRP A 90 -20.21 1.63 -7.00
CA TRP A 90 -21.28 0.63 -7.05
C TRP A 90 -20.90 -0.68 -6.38
N ASP A 91 -19.63 -1.06 -6.50
CA ASP A 91 -19.06 -2.27 -5.92
C ASP A 91 -17.92 -1.89 -4.99
N SER A 92 -17.42 -2.86 -4.23
CA SER A 92 -16.22 -2.66 -3.42
C SER A 92 -15.04 -2.33 -4.32
N SER A 93 -14.36 -1.23 -4.05
CA SER A 93 -13.12 -0.90 -4.74
C SER A 93 -12.03 -1.89 -4.34
N GLU A 94 -11.25 -2.34 -5.31
CA GLU A 94 -10.23 -3.35 -5.08
C GLU A 94 -8.92 -2.95 -5.74
N TYR A 95 -7.82 -3.34 -5.07
CA TYR A 95 -6.49 -3.32 -5.68
C TYR A 95 -6.21 -4.71 -6.23
N TYR A 96 -5.70 -4.80 -7.44
CA TYR A 96 -5.36 -6.11 -8.06
C TYR A 96 -3.91 -6.23 -8.48
N GLU A 97 -3.15 -5.17 -8.40
CA GLU A 97 -1.72 -5.20 -8.71
C GLU A 97 -0.91 -4.64 -7.58
N CYS A 98 0.24 -5.22 -7.36
CA CYS A 98 1.18 -4.78 -6.34
C CYS A 98 2.58 -4.96 -6.88
N TYR A 99 3.38 -3.90 -6.87
CA TYR A 99 4.73 -3.94 -7.43
C TYR A 99 5.65 -2.94 -6.73
N PRO A 100 6.95 -3.22 -6.70
CA PRO A 100 7.91 -2.29 -6.11
C PRO A 100 8.07 -1.06 -6.99
N VAL A 101 8.23 0.09 -6.34
CA VAL A 101 8.46 1.37 -7.00
C VAL A 101 9.60 2.09 -6.30
N GLU A 102 10.12 3.13 -6.92
CA GLU A 102 11.10 4.00 -6.30
C GLU A 102 10.77 5.46 -6.58
N PRO A 103 11.00 6.36 -5.63
CA PRO A 103 10.77 7.77 -5.87
C PRO A 103 11.88 8.33 -6.77
N ARG A 104 11.49 9.18 -7.70
CA ARG A 104 12.43 9.92 -8.56
C ARG A 104 12.00 11.37 -8.62
N GLN A 105 12.98 12.27 -8.55
CA GLN A 105 12.69 13.67 -8.73
C GLN A 105 12.57 13.99 -10.21
N VAL A 106 11.54 14.78 -10.53
CA VAL A 106 11.28 15.23 -11.90
C VAL A 106 11.33 16.74 -11.93
N THR A 107 12.11 17.28 -12.87
CA THR A 107 12.15 18.72 -13.08
C THR A 107 11.08 19.10 -14.09
N ILE A 108 10.18 19.98 -13.69
CA ILE A 108 9.09 20.46 -14.54
C ILE A 108 9.29 21.95 -14.81
N THR A 109 9.29 22.32 -16.10
CA THR A 109 9.29 23.72 -16.50
C THR A 109 7.85 24.21 -16.57
N GLN A 110 7.58 25.29 -15.86
CA GLN A 110 6.27 25.94 -15.89
C GLN A 110 6.43 27.36 -16.41
N TYR A 111 5.40 27.84 -17.09
CA TYR A 111 5.41 29.18 -17.66
C TYR A 111 4.37 30.03 -16.95
N PHE A 112 4.78 31.20 -16.52
CA PHE A 112 3.93 32.15 -15.80
C PHE A 112 3.82 33.45 -16.59
N ALA A 113 2.67 34.11 -16.46
CA ALA A 113 2.48 35.45 -17.07
C ALA A 113 3.43 36.43 -16.46
N ILE A 114 3.99 37.31 -17.30
CA ILE A 114 4.94 38.32 -16.86
C ILE A 114 4.16 39.58 -16.41
#